data_2e9d63d062ae8300812195ab5fbb140e
#
_entry.id   2e9d63d062ae8300812195ab5fbb140e
#
_cell.length_a   1.000
_cell.length_b   1.000
_cell.length_c   1.000
_cell.angle_alpha   90.00
_cell.angle_beta   90.00
_cell.angle_gamma   90.00
#
_symmetry.space_group_name_H-M   'P 1'
#
loop_
_entity.id
_entity.type
_entity.pdbx_description
1 polymer ?
#
loop_
_entity_poly.entity_id
_entity_poly.type
_entity_poly.pdbx_seq_one_letter_code
_entity_poly.pdbx_strand_id
1 'polypeptide(L)'
;LVGSEMCIRDRDEIEKSILNADIGLNPTNDGEVVRIPIPALSEERRKELGKVASKASEDAKVSIRTHRRFGIDEISKLKDDHSADEIKRLETQVQDITDNFVNKIDELLTVKQNELLEV
;
A
#
# COMPACT_ATOMS: atom_id res chain seq x y z
N LEU A 1 -5.28 8.32 36.55
CA LEU A 1 -5.52 6.87 36.40
C LEU A 1 -6.83 6.53 35.69
N VAL A 2 -7.36 7.49 34.95
CA VAL A 2 -8.49 7.28 34.02
C VAL A 2 -8.08 6.35 32.86
N GLY A 3 -6.79 6.05 32.73
CA GLY A 3 -6.26 5.21 31.66
C GLY A 3 -6.36 3.69 31.87
N SER A 4 -6.50 3.19 33.11
CA SER A 4 -6.42 1.74 33.32
C SER A 4 -7.71 1.00 32.96
N GLU A 5 -8.86 1.57 33.20
CA GLU A 5 -10.14 0.93 32.84
C GLU A 5 -10.44 1.04 31.34
N MET A 6 -10.08 2.15 30.69
CA MET A 6 -10.12 2.28 29.23
C MET A 6 -9.15 1.28 28.57
N CYS A 7 -7.94 1.12 29.09
CA CYS A 7 -6.96 0.17 28.57
C CYS A 7 -7.39 -1.31 28.69
N ILE A 8 -8.20 -1.69 29.69
CA ILE A 8 -8.71 -3.06 29.83
C ILE A 8 -9.77 -3.35 28.76
N ARG A 9 -10.67 -2.43 28.51
CA ARG A 9 -11.71 -2.56 27.47
C ARG A 9 -11.12 -2.53 26.08
N ASP A 10 -10.16 -1.64 25.84
CA ASP A 10 -9.48 -1.51 24.56
C ASP A 10 -8.68 -2.75 24.18
N ARG A 11 -8.11 -3.48 25.16
CA ARG A 11 -7.38 -4.72 24.90
C ARG A 11 -8.24 -5.81 24.28
N ASP A 12 -9.44 -6.01 24.80
CA ASP A 12 -10.37 -7.00 24.27
C ASP A 12 -10.84 -6.64 22.85
N GLU A 13 -11.04 -5.34 22.58
CA GLU A 13 -11.37 -4.85 21.24
C GLU A 13 -10.19 -5.00 20.29
N ILE A 14 -8.97 -4.73 20.73
CA ILE A 14 -7.75 -4.92 19.94
C ILE A 14 -7.57 -6.41 19.60
N GLU A 15 -7.71 -7.30 20.58
CA GLU A 15 -7.63 -8.74 20.35
C GLU A 15 -8.66 -9.21 19.32
N LYS A 16 -9.92 -8.81 19.46
CA LYS A 16 -10.99 -9.13 18.51
C LYS A 16 -10.73 -8.55 17.13
N SER A 17 -10.23 -7.33 17.05
CA SER A 17 -9.92 -6.68 15.79
C SER A 17 -8.80 -7.40 15.05
N ILE A 18 -7.77 -7.86 15.75
CA ILE A 18 -6.67 -8.63 15.17
C ILE A 18 -7.15 -10.00 14.69
N LEU A 19 -8.00 -10.69 15.48
CA LEU A 19 -8.59 -11.97 15.07
C LEU A 19 -9.49 -11.81 13.83
N ASN A 20 -10.30 -10.75 13.79
CA ASN A 20 -11.20 -10.49 12.68
C ASN A 20 -10.48 -10.04 11.39
N ALA A 21 -9.29 -9.46 11.52
CA ALA A 21 -8.49 -9.05 10.36
C ALA A 21 -7.91 -10.24 9.56
N ASP A 22 -7.95 -11.45 10.13
CA ASP A 22 -7.47 -12.72 9.49
C ASP A 22 -6.07 -12.58 8.87
N ILE A 23 -5.17 -11.95 9.62
CA ILE A 23 -3.77 -11.74 9.21
C ILE A 23 -2.84 -12.91 9.60
N GLY A 24 -3.42 -14.01 10.10
CA GLY A 24 -2.67 -15.20 10.51
C GLY A 24 -1.92 -15.04 11.84
N LEU A 25 -2.32 -14.07 12.67
CA LEU A 25 -1.79 -13.87 14.01
C LEU A 25 -2.83 -14.29 15.06
N ASN A 26 -2.37 -14.94 16.12
CA ASN A 26 -3.20 -15.37 17.24
C ASN A 26 -2.83 -14.56 18.49
N PRO A 27 -3.51 -13.43 18.76
CA PRO A 27 -3.27 -12.65 19.95
C PRO A 27 -3.74 -13.39 21.19
N THR A 28 -3.02 -13.21 22.29
CA THR A 28 -3.38 -13.72 23.61
C THR A 28 -3.41 -12.57 24.59
N ASN A 29 -4.53 -12.39 25.28
CA ASN A 29 -4.69 -11.37 26.32
C ASN A 29 -4.51 -12.02 27.69
N ASP A 30 -3.51 -11.58 28.47
CA ASP A 30 -3.24 -12.07 29.83
C ASP A 30 -3.77 -11.12 30.94
N GLY A 31 -4.57 -10.12 30.54
CA GLY A 31 -5.15 -9.14 31.47
C GLY A 31 -4.27 -7.89 31.69
N GLU A 32 -3.00 -7.95 31.38
CA GLU A 32 -2.07 -6.80 31.46
C GLU A 32 -1.61 -6.32 30.07
N VAL A 33 -1.32 -7.27 29.17
CA VAL A 33 -0.84 -7.00 27.82
C VAL A 33 -1.48 -7.95 26.81
N VAL A 34 -1.59 -7.52 25.57
CA VAL A 34 -1.93 -8.40 24.44
C VAL A 34 -0.61 -8.90 23.83
N ARG A 35 -0.38 -10.21 23.91
CA ARG A 35 0.79 -10.86 23.32
C ARG A 35 0.44 -11.40 21.95
N ILE A 36 1.22 -11.01 20.97
CA ILE A 36 1.04 -11.46 19.59
C ILE A 36 2.30 -12.25 19.21
N PRO A 37 2.28 -13.60 19.28
CA PRO A 37 3.40 -14.39 18.80
C PRO A 37 3.48 -14.24 17.27
N ILE A 38 4.63 -13.80 16.78
CA ILE A 38 4.91 -13.73 15.34
C ILE A 38 5.69 -14.99 14.97
N PRO A 39 5.04 -16.01 14.36
CA PRO A 39 5.76 -17.21 13.95
C PRO A 39 6.70 -16.88 12.79
N ALA A 40 7.80 -17.62 12.67
CA ALA A 40 8.66 -17.55 11.49
C ALA A 40 7.82 -17.88 10.25
N LEU A 41 7.95 -17.05 9.21
CA LEU A 41 7.23 -17.26 7.96
C LEU A 41 7.69 -18.55 7.29
N SER A 42 6.76 -19.45 6.98
CA SER A 42 7.04 -20.61 6.15
C SER A 42 7.32 -20.17 4.70
N GLU A 43 8.04 -21.00 3.93
CA GLU A 43 8.28 -20.72 2.50
C GLU A 43 6.97 -20.50 1.72
N GLU A 44 5.93 -21.27 2.02
CA GLU A 44 4.63 -21.11 1.37
C GLU A 44 4.01 -19.75 1.70
N ARG A 45 4.06 -19.35 2.96
CA ARG A 45 3.53 -18.05 3.37
C ARG A 45 4.31 -16.88 2.77
N ARG A 46 5.63 -17.00 2.63
CA ARG A 46 6.46 -16.02 1.94
C ARG A 46 6.07 -15.87 0.47
N LYS A 47 5.81 -16.99 -0.22
CA LYS A 47 5.34 -16.98 -1.61
C LYS A 47 3.96 -16.35 -1.75
N GLU A 48 3.04 -16.63 -0.84
CA GLU A 48 1.72 -15.98 -0.80
C GLU A 48 1.84 -14.47 -0.60
N LEU A 49 2.64 -14.03 0.36
CA LEU A 49 2.88 -12.60 0.60
C LEU A 49 3.54 -11.92 -0.62
N GLY A 50 4.43 -12.61 -1.31
CA GLY A 50 5.01 -12.13 -2.57
C GLY A 50 3.95 -11.91 -3.65
N LYS A 51 2.96 -12.79 -3.77
CA LYS A 51 1.83 -12.62 -4.69
C LYS A 51 0.94 -11.44 -4.27
N VAL A 52 0.68 -11.28 -2.98
CA VAL A 52 -0.09 -10.14 -2.44
C VAL A 52 0.62 -8.82 -2.75
N ALA A 53 1.94 -8.76 -2.53
CA ALA A 53 2.73 -7.59 -2.85
C ALA A 53 2.71 -7.26 -4.36
N SER A 54 2.83 -8.27 -5.21
CA SER A 54 2.75 -8.10 -6.67
C SER A 54 1.38 -7.58 -7.11
N LYS A 55 0.30 -8.12 -6.54
CA LYS A 55 -1.06 -7.65 -6.83
C LYS A 55 -1.26 -6.20 -6.39
N ALA A 56 -0.83 -5.85 -5.18
CA ALA A 56 -0.90 -4.47 -4.69
C ALA A 56 -0.12 -3.49 -5.58
N SER A 57 1.05 -3.90 -6.09
CA SER A 57 1.84 -3.13 -7.05
C SER A 57 1.06 -2.88 -8.36
N GLU A 58 0.44 -3.91 -8.93
CA GLU A 58 -0.36 -3.76 -10.15
C GLU A 58 -1.59 -2.88 -9.93
N ASP A 59 -2.31 -3.03 -8.82
CA ASP A 59 -3.45 -2.18 -8.48
C ASP A 59 -3.03 -0.70 -8.35
N ALA A 60 -1.87 -0.43 -7.74
CA ALA A 60 -1.31 0.90 -7.66
C ALA A 60 -0.95 1.48 -9.03
N LYS A 61 -0.34 0.68 -9.93
CA LYS A 61 -0.04 1.10 -11.31
C LYS A 61 -1.30 1.42 -12.11
N VAL A 62 -2.37 0.62 -11.93
CA VAL A 62 -3.68 0.88 -12.56
C VAL A 62 -4.23 2.22 -12.08
N SER A 63 -4.15 2.52 -10.79
CA SER A 63 -4.58 3.80 -10.23
C SER A 63 -3.78 4.97 -10.84
N ILE A 64 -2.47 4.86 -10.94
CA ILE A 64 -1.61 5.87 -11.57
C ILE A 64 -2.00 6.09 -13.04
N ARG A 65 -2.25 5.03 -13.80
CA ARG A 65 -2.69 5.15 -15.20
C ARG A 65 -4.04 5.87 -15.32
N THR A 66 -4.94 5.64 -14.36
CA THR A 66 -6.24 6.32 -14.32
C THR A 66 -6.07 7.82 -14.05
N HIS A 67 -5.23 8.19 -13.10
CA HIS A 67 -4.92 9.59 -12.82
C HIS A 67 -4.19 10.28 -13.98
N ARG A 68 -3.27 9.57 -14.64
CA ARG A 68 -2.64 10.08 -15.88
C ARG A 68 -3.67 10.40 -16.94
N ARG A 69 -4.61 9.48 -17.20
CA ARG A 69 -5.68 9.71 -18.19
C ARG A 69 -6.48 10.95 -17.83
N PHE A 70 -6.89 11.06 -16.58
CA PHE A 70 -7.61 12.23 -16.09
C PHE A 70 -6.80 13.53 -16.31
N GLY A 71 -5.51 13.53 -15.99
CA GLY A 71 -4.62 14.68 -16.23
C GLY A 71 -4.53 15.08 -17.70
N ILE A 72 -4.39 14.11 -18.59
CA ILE A 72 -4.36 14.35 -20.04
C ILE A 72 -5.71 14.90 -20.54
N ASP A 73 -6.82 14.38 -20.05
CA ASP A 73 -8.16 14.86 -20.40
C ASP A 73 -8.37 16.32 -19.96
N GLU A 74 -7.90 16.70 -18.77
CA GLU A 74 -7.94 18.08 -18.29
C GLU A 74 -7.06 19.01 -19.12
N ILE A 75 -5.85 18.60 -19.48
CA ILE A 75 -4.97 19.35 -20.37
C ILE A 75 -5.62 19.56 -21.76
N SER A 76 -6.33 18.53 -22.23
CA SER A 76 -7.03 18.61 -23.53
C SER A 76 -8.10 19.69 -23.57
N LYS A 77 -8.71 20.03 -22.46
CA LYS A 77 -9.71 21.11 -22.35
C LYS A 77 -9.09 22.51 -22.49
N LEU A 78 -7.79 22.62 -22.26
CA LEU A 78 -7.05 23.89 -22.33
C LEU A 78 -6.51 24.20 -23.73
N LYS A 79 -6.76 23.34 -24.73
CA LYS A 79 -6.21 23.47 -26.09
C LYS A 79 -6.66 24.73 -26.82
N ASP A 80 -7.84 25.23 -26.47
CA ASP A 80 -8.39 26.44 -27.14
C ASP A 80 -7.79 27.73 -26.55
N ASP A 81 -7.27 27.69 -25.32
CA ASP A 81 -6.75 28.86 -24.60
C ASP A 81 -5.22 28.94 -24.59
N HIS A 82 -4.51 27.87 -24.99
CA HIS A 82 -3.07 27.74 -24.87
C HIS A 82 -2.43 27.29 -26.20
N SER A 83 -1.16 27.63 -26.36
CA SER A 83 -0.40 27.22 -27.56
C SER A 83 -0.17 25.70 -27.60
N ALA A 84 -0.04 25.14 -28.79
CA ALA A 84 0.23 23.71 -28.98
C ALA A 84 1.52 23.25 -28.28
N ASP A 85 2.54 24.13 -28.21
CA ASP A 85 3.81 23.84 -27.54
C ASP A 85 3.64 23.76 -26.00
N GLU A 86 2.81 24.62 -25.41
CA GLU A 86 2.50 24.58 -23.98
C GLU A 86 1.74 23.32 -23.62
N ILE A 87 0.73 22.96 -24.40
CA ILE A 87 -0.03 21.72 -24.21
C ILE A 87 0.90 20.50 -24.25
N LYS A 88 1.77 20.45 -25.27
CA LYS A 88 2.73 19.33 -25.39
C LYS A 88 3.71 19.25 -24.21
N ARG A 89 4.15 20.38 -23.70
CA ARG A 89 5.00 20.43 -22.49
C ARG A 89 4.27 19.87 -21.27
N LEU A 90 3.00 20.23 -21.06
CA LEU A 90 2.19 19.73 -19.96
C LEU A 90 1.95 18.22 -20.09
N GLU A 91 1.62 17.75 -21.29
CA GLU A 91 1.45 16.31 -21.56
C GLU A 91 2.75 15.53 -21.25
N THR A 92 3.91 16.07 -21.62
CA THR A 92 5.21 15.47 -21.31
C THR A 92 5.47 15.45 -19.79
N GLN A 93 5.18 16.52 -19.08
CA GLN A 93 5.33 16.58 -17.63
C GLN A 93 4.45 15.54 -16.92
N VAL A 94 3.21 15.36 -17.35
CA VAL A 94 2.32 14.32 -16.80
C VAL A 94 2.88 12.93 -17.07
N GLN A 95 3.47 12.71 -18.25
CA GLN A 95 4.11 11.43 -18.57
C GLN A 95 5.34 11.19 -17.69
N ASP A 96 6.22 12.17 -17.52
CA ASP A 96 7.43 12.06 -16.69
C ASP A 96 7.09 11.78 -15.23
N ILE A 97 6.07 12.46 -14.69
CA ILE A 97 5.58 12.21 -13.33
C ILE A 97 5.04 10.78 -13.21
N THR A 98 4.26 10.34 -14.19
CA THR A 98 3.71 8.97 -14.24
C THR A 98 4.83 7.94 -14.22
N ASP A 99 5.84 8.09 -15.07
CA ASP A 99 6.95 7.16 -15.18
C ASP A 99 7.77 7.11 -13.88
N ASN A 100 7.99 8.25 -13.24
CA ASN A 100 8.67 8.32 -11.95
C ASN A 100 7.92 7.54 -10.85
N PHE A 101 6.59 7.67 -10.79
CA PHE A 101 5.80 6.93 -9.79
C PHE A 101 5.72 5.45 -10.10
N VAL A 102 5.62 5.05 -11.37
CA VAL A 102 5.66 3.63 -11.77
C VAL A 102 7.00 3.02 -11.38
N ASN A 103 8.12 3.69 -11.65
CA ASN A 103 9.45 3.22 -11.26
C ASN A 103 9.59 3.08 -9.74
N LYS A 104 9.07 4.02 -8.96
CA LYS A 104 9.05 3.92 -7.49
C LYS A 104 8.27 2.69 -7.00
N ILE A 105 7.15 2.38 -7.63
CA ILE A 105 6.38 1.17 -7.28
C ILE A 105 7.19 -0.08 -7.57
N ASP A 106 7.88 -0.14 -8.71
CA ASP A 106 8.70 -1.30 -9.07
C ASP A 106 9.90 -1.47 -8.12
N GLU A 107 10.54 -0.37 -7.74
CA GLU A 107 11.61 -0.39 -6.74
C GLU A 107 11.12 -0.91 -5.39
N LEU A 108 9.98 -0.40 -4.90
CA LEU A 108 9.38 -0.83 -3.63
C LEU A 108 8.96 -2.31 -3.68
N LEU A 109 8.42 -2.76 -4.80
CA LEU A 109 8.08 -4.18 -4.98
C LEU A 109 9.33 -5.05 -4.92
N THR A 110 10.40 -4.67 -5.60
CA THR A 110 11.67 -5.41 -5.59
C THR A 110 12.27 -5.49 -4.20
N VAL A 111 12.32 -4.36 -3.48
CA VAL A 111 12.80 -4.34 -2.09
C VAL A 111 11.96 -5.26 -1.22
N LYS A 112 10.64 -5.20 -1.34
CA LYS A 112 9.74 -6.02 -0.53
C LYS A 112 9.84 -7.50 -0.85
N GLN A 113 10.01 -7.85 -2.11
CA GLN A 113 10.23 -9.24 -2.51
C GLN A 113 11.56 -9.80 -1.94
N ASN A 114 12.62 -9.00 -1.95
CA ASN A 114 13.90 -9.38 -1.35
C ASN A 114 13.77 -9.58 0.17
N GLU A 115 13.13 -8.64 0.88
CA GLU A 115 12.85 -8.76 2.32
C GLU A 115 12.05 -10.03 2.67
N LEU A 116 11.11 -10.41 1.82
CA LEU A 116 10.32 -11.63 2.01
C LEU A 116 11.12 -12.91 1.76
N LEU A 117 12.19 -12.84 0.95
CA LEU A 117 13.06 -13.97 0.64
C LEU A 117 14.23 -14.09 1.63
N GLU A 118 14.62 -13.00 2.30
CA GLU A 118 15.65 -13.04 3.34
C GLU A 118 15.19 -13.88 4.53
N VAL A 119 16.07 -14.78 4.97
CA VAL A 119 15.82 -15.69 6.10
C VAL A 119 16.42 -15.13 7.37
#